data_239c3a49e859bc3fac05cfe8a5a1938d
#
_entry.id   239c3a49e859bc3fac05cfe8a5a1938d
#
_cell.length_a   1.000
_cell.length_b   1.000
_cell.length_c   1.000
_cell.angle_alpha   90.00
_cell.angle_beta   90.00
_cell.angle_gamma   90.00
#
_symmetry.space_group_name_H-M   'P 1'
#
loop_
_entity.id
_entity.type
_entity.pdbx_description
1 polymer ?
#
loop_
_entity_poly.entity_id
_entity_poly.type
_entity_poly.pdbx_seq_one_letter_code
_entity_poly.pdbx_strand_id
1 'polypeptide(L)'
;VALVSMLIGLCGGILYDIAWIICKQPWTAAMLFGTIGKEILIYMIYGFAIGATAVMLTCFYNTTITPFIYLMVLFWVMPSILQLIGQKITALGKVMDYVLFCLSDQFLMYQDWSVKNIAVFIITGIAFSIIGMTVMQKKDL
;
A
#
# COMPACT_ATOMS: atom_id res chain seq x y z
N VAL A 1 0.33 15.19 1.50
CA VAL A 1 0.31 13.95 2.32
C VAL A 1 0.70 12.75 1.46
N ALA A 2 0.04 12.49 0.32
CA ALA A 2 0.36 11.35 -0.54
C ALA A 2 1.81 11.34 -1.05
N LEU A 3 2.33 12.50 -1.48
CA LEU A 3 3.73 12.64 -1.90
C LEU A 3 4.72 12.40 -0.74
N VAL A 4 4.40 12.88 0.45
CA VAL A 4 5.25 12.71 1.63
C VAL A 4 5.26 11.24 2.06
N SER A 5 4.12 10.56 2.12
CA SER A 5 4.07 9.13 2.46
C SER A 5 4.79 8.27 1.43
N MET A 6 4.71 8.65 0.14
CA MET A 6 5.43 8.01 -0.95
C MET A 6 6.95 8.17 -0.80
N LEU A 7 7.43 9.38 -0.45
CA LEU A 7 8.85 9.64 -0.21
C LEU A 7 9.37 8.90 1.01
N ILE A 8 8.61 8.86 2.10
CA ILE A 8 8.99 8.11 3.32
C ILE A 8 9.06 6.61 3.01
N GLY A 9 8.10 6.07 2.29
CA GLY A 9 8.11 4.67 1.85
C GLY A 9 9.31 4.34 0.97
N LEU A 10 9.63 5.21 0.01
CA LEU A 10 10.81 5.10 -0.85
C LEU A 10 12.11 5.10 -0.03
N CYS A 11 12.30 6.10 0.83
CA CYS A 11 13.51 6.20 1.65
C CYS A 11 13.68 4.99 2.58
N GLY A 12 12.61 4.56 3.24
CA GLY A 12 12.62 3.39 4.13
C GLY A 12 12.94 2.10 3.39
N GLY A 13 12.34 1.90 2.21
CA GLY A 13 12.60 0.76 1.35
C GLY A 13 14.04 0.71 0.88
N ILE A 14 14.55 1.79 0.31
CA ILE A 14 15.94 1.88 -0.17
C ILE A 14 16.95 1.62 0.96
N LEU A 15 16.72 2.18 2.15
CA LEU A 15 17.60 1.95 3.30
C LEU A 15 17.59 0.49 3.75
N TYR A 16 16.40 -0.14 3.77
CA TYR A 16 16.28 -1.55 4.11
C TYR A 16 17.03 -2.44 3.12
N ASP A 17 16.91 -2.16 1.83
CA ASP A 17 17.55 -2.91 0.76
C ASP A 17 19.06 -2.76 0.77
N ILE A 18 19.55 -1.54 0.97
CA ILE A 18 20.99 -1.27 1.14
C ILE A 18 21.53 -2.06 2.34
N ALA A 19 20.84 -2.05 3.47
CA ALA A 19 21.24 -2.81 4.65
C ALA A 19 21.24 -4.32 4.39
N TRP A 20 20.22 -4.84 3.70
CA TRP A 20 20.12 -6.24 3.34
C TRP A 20 21.25 -6.69 2.40
N ILE A 21 21.55 -5.88 1.40
CA ILE A 21 22.61 -6.15 0.41
C ILE A 21 23.99 -6.14 1.10
N ILE A 22 24.27 -5.17 1.95
CA ILE A 22 25.54 -5.07 2.68
C ILE A 22 25.75 -6.32 3.57
N CYS A 23 24.67 -6.88 4.13
CA CYS A 23 24.77 -8.01 5.07
C CYS A 23 24.91 -9.38 4.38
N LYS A 24 24.59 -9.57 3.10
CA LYS A 24 24.37 -10.93 2.55
C LYS A 24 25.06 -11.32 1.25
N GLN A 25 25.59 -10.44 0.40
CA GLN A 25 26.12 -10.90 -0.91
C GLN A 25 27.28 -10.08 -1.53
N PRO A 26 28.16 -10.73 -2.35
CA PRO A 26 29.13 -10.01 -3.18
C PRO A 26 28.42 -9.27 -4.32
N TRP A 27 28.79 -8.02 -4.50
CA TRP A 27 28.15 -7.02 -5.34
C TRP A 27 28.43 -7.21 -6.83
N THR A 28 27.40 -7.31 -7.65
CA THR A 28 27.45 -6.95 -9.06
C THR A 28 26.57 -5.73 -9.31
N ALA A 29 27.12 -4.69 -9.91
CA ALA A 29 26.42 -3.42 -10.14
C ALA A 29 25.11 -3.58 -10.95
N ALA A 30 25.06 -4.51 -11.90
CA ALA A 30 23.88 -4.79 -12.70
C ALA A 30 22.71 -5.40 -11.89
N MET A 31 22.99 -6.30 -10.95
CA MET A 31 21.97 -6.85 -10.06
C MET A 31 21.41 -5.79 -9.11
N LEU A 32 22.26 -4.89 -8.64
CA LEU A 32 21.91 -3.82 -7.75
C LEU A 32 20.91 -2.85 -8.39
N PHE A 33 21.20 -2.38 -9.60
CA PHE A 33 20.33 -1.47 -10.33
C PHE A 33 19.00 -2.11 -10.71
N GLY A 34 19.00 -3.39 -11.12
CA GLY A 34 17.77 -4.11 -11.47
C GLY A 34 16.86 -4.33 -10.25
N THR A 35 17.41 -4.74 -9.11
CA THR A 35 16.66 -5.00 -7.87
C THR A 35 16.15 -3.69 -7.26
N ILE A 36 17.02 -2.68 -7.12
CA ILE A 36 16.64 -1.37 -6.58
C ILE A 36 15.58 -0.69 -7.44
N GLY A 37 15.71 -0.76 -8.78
CA GLY A 37 14.70 -0.17 -9.67
C GLY A 37 13.32 -0.79 -9.52
N LYS A 38 13.25 -2.10 -9.37
CA LYS A 38 11.99 -2.81 -9.11
C LYS A 38 11.38 -2.43 -7.76
N GLU A 39 12.18 -2.41 -6.71
CA GLU A 39 11.72 -2.10 -5.36
C GLU A 39 11.26 -0.65 -5.24
N ILE A 40 11.93 0.28 -5.88
CA ILE A 40 11.48 1.68 -5.98
C ILE A 40 10.07 1.75 -6.57
N LEU A 41 9.79 1.02 -7.65
CA LEU A 41 8.46 1.00 -8.26
C LEU A 41 7.40 0.42 -7.32
N ILE A 42 7.70 -0.68 -6.62
CA ILE A 42 6.78 -1.27 -5.63
C ILE A 42 6.44 -0.27 -4.53
N TYR A 43 7.46 0.33 -3.93
CA TYR A 43 7.27 1.27 -2.83
C TYR A 43 6.56 2.55 -3.28
N MET A 44 6.78 2.99 -4.53
CA MET A 44 6.03 4.11 -5.10
C MET A 44 4.54 3.79 -5.23
N ILE A 45 4.20 2.65 -5.81
CA ILE A 45 2.81 2.23 -6.01
C ILE A 45 2.12 2.00 -4.65
N TYR A 46 2.81 1.34 -3.73
CA TYR A 46 2.30 1.08 -2.39
C TYR A 46 2.11 2.38 -1.59
N GLY A 47 3.10 3.26 -1.60
CA GLY A 47 3.02 4.57 -0.93
C GLY A 47 1.92 5.45 -1.51
N PHE A 48 1.69 5.41 -2.83
CA PHE A 48 0.57 6.09 -3.47
C PHE A 48 -0.78 5.56 -2.96
N ALA A 49 -0.97 4.25 -2.91
CA ALA A 49 -2.22 3.64 -2.47
C ALA A 49 -2.51 3.94 -0.98
N ILE A 50 -1.50 3.82 -0.10
CA ILE A 50 -1.66 4.17 1.32
C ILE A 50 -1.92 5.67 1.48
N GLY A 51 -1.18 6.51 0.78
CA GLY A 51 -1.36 7.96 0.83
C GLY A 51 -2.75 8.39 0.38
N ALA A 52 -3.27 7.81 -0.69
CA ALA A 52 -4.64 8.04 -1.17
C ALA A 52 -5.69 7.61 -0.13
N THR A 53 -5.49 6.47 0.51
CA THR A 53 -6.37 5.98 1.59
C THR A 53 -6.34 6.92 2.79
N ALA A 54 -5.16 7.37 3.20
CA ALA A 54 -5.01 8.31 4.30
C ALA A 54 -5.69 9.65 4.02
N VAL A 55 -5.51 10.20 2.83
CA VAL A 55 -6.17 11.45 2.41
C VAL A 55 -7.70 11.28 2.39
N MET A 56 -8.20 10.19 1.83
CA MET A 56 -9.63 9.90 1.82
C MET A 56 -10.18 9.86 3.25
N LEU A 57 -9.53 9.16 4.17
CA LEU A 57 -9.97 9.07 5.55
C LEU A 57 -9.93 10.43 6.27
N THR A 58 -8.90 11.24 6.03
CA THR A 58 -8.83 12.59 6.61
C THR A 58 -9.92 13.53 6.08
N CYS A 59 -10.39 13.33 4.86
CA CYS A 59 -11.52 14.08 4.31
C CYS A 59 -12.85 13.73 4.98
N PHE A 60 -13.03 12.50 5.43
CA PHE A 60 -14.25 12.09 6.16
C PHE A 60 -14.27 12.57 7.61
N TYR A 61 -13.12 12.66 8.25
CA TYR A 61 -13.01 13.00 9.68
C TYR A 61 -12.36 14.35 9.87
N ASN A 62 -12.84 15.11 10.85
CA ASN A 62 -12.31 16.44 11.19
C ASN A 62 -11.14 16.38 12.19
N THR A 63 -10.70 15.18 12.57
CA THR A 63 -9.61 14.95 13.52
C THR A 63 -8.48 14.18 12.86
N THR A 64 -7.25 14.40 13.29
CA THR A 64 -6.07 13.73 12.74
C THR A 64 -5.88 12.32 13.31
N ILE A 65 -6.31 12.09 14.53
CA ILE A 65 -6.09 10.82 15.25
C ILE A 65 -7.00 9.72 14.72
N THR A 66 -8.26 10.02 14.47
CA THR A 66 -9.26 9.06 14.02
C THR A 66 -8.90 8.39 12.68
N PRO A 67 -8.52 9.13 11.62
CA PRO A 67 -8.05 8.54 10.37
C PRO A 67 -6.84 7.63 10.55
N PHE A 68 -5.91 8.00 11.43
CA PHE A 68 -4.72 7.20 11.70
C PHE A 68 -5.08 5.84 12.32
N ILE A 69 -5.99 5.83 13.30
CA ILE A 69 -6.48 4.58 13.92
C ILE A 69 -7.18 3.69 12.87
N TYR A 70 -8.04 4.27 12.04
CA TYR A 70 -8.69 3.51 10.96
C TYR A 70 -7.70 2.94 9.95
N LEU A 71 -6.67 3.69 9.59
CA LEU A 71 -5.62 3.22 8.70
C LEU A 71 -4.89 2.00 9.30
N MET A 72 -4.54 2.07 10.58
CA MET A 72 -3.91 0.96 11.29
C MET A 72 -4.81 -0.28 11.34
N VAL A 73 -6.09 -0.10 11.64
CA VAL A 73 -7.06 -1.20 11.66
C VAL A 73 -7.23 -1.82 10.27
N LEU A 74 -7.35 -1.01 9.23
CA LEU A 74 -7.53 -1.49 7.86
C LEU A 74 -6.32 -2.27 7.33
N PHE A 75 -5.10 -1.84 7.64
CA PHE A 75 -3.90 -2.48 7.10
C PHE A 75 -3.35 -3.62 7.97
N TRP A 76 -3.64 -3.64 9.26
CA TRP A 76 -3.12 -4.66 10.18
C TRP A 76 -4.16 -5.67 10.64
N VAL A 77 -5.31 -5.18 11.10
CA VAL A 77 -6.33 -6.03 11.75
C VAL A 77 -7.24 -6.68 10.71
N MET A 78 -7.71 -5.90 9.74
CA MET A 78 -8.63 -6.40 8.72
C MET A 78 -8.07 -7.55 7.87
N PRO A 79 -6.82 -7.53 7.38
CA PRO A 79 -6.27 -8.64 6.62
C PRO A 79 -6.27 -9.95 7.42
N SER A 80 -5.90 -9.88 8.69
CA SER A 80 -5.85 -11.05 9.58
C SER A 80 -7.23 -11.65 9.81
N ILE A 81 -8.23 -10.82 10.07
CA ILE A 81 -9.62 -11.26 10.27
C ILE A 81 -10.19 -11.85 8.97
N LEU A 82 -9.98 -11.16 7.85
CA LEU A 82 -10.49 -11.60 6.56
C LEU A 82 -9.84 -12.91 6.11
N GLN A 83 -8.56 -13.13 6.36
CA GLN A 83 -7.90 -14.39 6.08
C GLN A 83 -8.50 -15.55 6.88
N LEU A 84 -8.79 -15.35 8.17
CA LEU A 84 -9.45 -16.37 9.00
C LEU A 84 -10.85 -16.71 8.49
N ILE A 85 -11.61 -15.71 8.07
CA ILE A 85 -12.98 -15.92 7.54
C ILE A 85 -12.91 -16.52 6.12
N GLY A 86 -11.97 -16.09 5.30
CA GLY A 86 -11.77 -16.56 3.92
C GLY A 86 -11.41 -18.04 3.83
N GLN A 87 -10.76 -18.60 4.85
CA GLN A 87 -10.51 -20.04 4.95
C GLN A 87 -11.80 -20.87 5.07
N LYS A 88 -12.84 -20.29 5.63
CA LYS A 88 -14.14 -20.97 5.81
C LYS A 88 -15.13 -20.70 4.67
N ILE A 89 -15.01 -19.58 3.99
CA ILE A 89 -15.94 -19.15 2.93
C ILE A 89 -15.17 -18.93 1.64
N THR A 90 -15.27 -19.85 0.71
CA THR A 90 -14.55 -19.84 -0.58
C THR A 90 -14.88 -18.61 -1.45
N ALA A 91 -16.11 -18.11 -1.39
CA ALA A 91 -16.53 -16.92 -2.11
C ALA A 91 -15.80 -15.66 -1.61
N LEU A 92 -15.65 -15.56 -0.28
CA LEU A 92 -14.93 -14.44 0.35
C LEU A 92 -13.43 -14.46 0.01
N GLY A 93 -12.82 -15.64 -0.05
CA GLY A 93 -11.43 -15.80 -0.45
C GLY A 93 -11.13 -15.24 -1.84
N LYS A 94 -12.05 -15.43 -2.79
CA LYS A 94 -11.92 -14.86 -4.15
C LYS A 94 -12.03 -13.33 -4.17
N VAL A 95 -12.89 -12.76 -3.34
CA VAL A 95 -13.05 -11.30 -3.23
C VAL A 95 -11.82 -10.68 -2.58
N MET A 96 -11.21 -11.35 -1.60
CA MET A 96 -10.01 -10.87 -0.92
C MET A 96 -8.81 -10.67 -1.86
N ASP A 97 -8.74 -11.45 -2.94
CA ASP A 97 -7.70 -11.29 -3.97
C ASP A 97 -7.76 -9.96 -4.73
N TYR A 98 -8.83 -9.21 -4.56
CA TYR A 98 -9.03 -7.88 -5.18
C TYR A 98 -9.09 -6.74 -4.18
N VAL A 99 -8.94 -7.03 -2.89
CA VAL A 99 -8.97 -6.02 -1.83
C VAL A 99 -7.54 -5.54 -1.52
N LEU A 100 -7.32 -4.25 -1.62
CA LEU A 100 -6.04 -3.59 -1.38
C LEU A 100 -5.40 -4.00 -0.05
N PHE A 101 -6.19 -4.00 1.01
CA PHE A 101 -5.69 -4.27 2.36
C PHE A 101 -5.20 -5.71 2.56
N CYS A 102 -5.80 -6.66 1.85
CA CYS A 102 -5.40 -8.07 1.90
C CYS A 102 -4.18 -8.36 1.02
N LEU A 103 -4.01 -7.60 -0.07
CA LEU A 103 -2.89 -7.75 -0.99
C LEU A 103 -1.63 -7.01 -0.54
N SER A 104 -1.72 -6.09 0.43
CA SER A 104 -0.59 -5.30 0.88
C SER A 104 0.58 -6.15 1.37
N ASP A 105 0.33 -7.18 2.16
CA ASP A 105 1.35 -8.09 2.66
C ASP A 105 1.97 -8.92 1.54
N GLN A 106 1.16 -9.43 0.61
CA GLN A 106 1.65 -10.19 -0.54
C GLN A 106 2.50 -9.31 -1.46
N PHE A 107 2.09 -8.08 -1.66
CA PHE A 107 2.80 -7.15 -2.52
C PHE A 107 4.15 -6.73 -1.94
N LEU A 108 4.23 -6.46 -0.64
CA LEU A 108 5.46 -6.05 0.03
C LEU A 108 6.38 -7.22 0.39
N MET A 109 5.83 -8.27 1.00
CA MET A 109 6.63 -9.38 1.53
C MET A 109 7.06 -10.37 0.45
N TYR A 110 6.15 -10.69 -0.46
CA TYR A 110 6.38 -11.70 -1.49
C TYR A 110 6.76 -11.10 -2.84
N GLN A 111 6.76 -9.77 -2.97
CA GLN A 111 7.09 -9.05 -4.20
C GLN A 111 6.36 -9.63 -5.42
N ASP A 112 5.07 -9.93 -5.24
CA ASP A 112 4.24 -10.46 -6.31
C ASP A 112 3.89 -9.38 -7.33
N TRP A 113 4.63 -9.36 -8.42
CA TRP A 113 4.55 -8.40 -9.53
C TRP A 113 3.46 -8.74 -10.54
N SER A 114 2.48 -9.51 -10.18
CA SER A 114 1.40 -9.78 -11.12
C SER A 114 0.74 -8.45 -11.55
N VAL A 115 0.48 -8.33 -12.84
CA VAL A 115 -0.21 -7.16 -13.43
C VAL A 115 -1.53 -6.89 -12.72
N LYS A 116 -2.19 -7.94 -12.24
CA LYS A 116 -3.41 -7.87 -11.43
C LYS A 116 -3.19 -7.09 -10.14
N ASN A 117 -2.16 -7.42 -9.36
CA ASN A 117 -1.89 -6.76 -8.09
C ASN A 117 -1.54 -5.28 -8.29
N ILE A 118 -0.69 -4.98 -9.25
CA ILE A 118 -0.34 -3.60 -9.61
C ILE A 118 -1.59 -2.82 -10.03
N ALA A 119 -2.44 -3.40 -10.86
CA ALA A 119 -3.68 -2.78 -11.31
C ALA A 119 -4.63 -2.51 -10.13
N VAL A 120 -4.79 -3.43 -9.20
CA VAL A 120 -5.61 -3.25 -8.00
C VAL A 120 -5.12 -2.08 -7.16
N PHE A 121 -3.82 -1.97 -6.92
CA PHE A 121 -3.24 -0.86 -6.16
C PHE A 121 -3.46 0.49 -6.83
N ILE A 122 -3.22 0.58 -8.13
CA ILE A 122 -3.38 1.83 -8.89
C ILE A 122 -4.86 2.23 -8.97
N ILE A 123 -5.75 1.32 -9.32
CA ILE A 123 -7.19 1.59 -9.46
C ILE A 123 -7.79 2.01 -8.11
N THR A 124 -7.45 1.30 -7.03
CA THR A 124 -7.93 1.62 -5.70
C THR A 124 -7.40 2.97 -5.22
N GLY A 125 -6.13 3.27 -5.47
CA GLY A 125 -5.53 4.57 -5.16
C GLY A 125 -6.21 5.73 -5.90
N ILE A 126 -6.50 5.58 -7.18
CA ILE A 126 -7.23 6.57 -7.98
C ILE A 126 -8.67 6.73 -7.47
N ALA A 127 -9.38 5.63 -7.20
CA ALA A 127 -10.75 5.66 -6.70
C ALA A 127 -10.82 6.39 -5.34
N PHE A 128 -9.92 6.10 -4.42
CA PHE A 128 -9.87 6.76 -3.11
C PHE A 128 -9.51 8.23 -3.21
N SER A 129 -8.64 8.62 -4.14
CA SER A 129 -8.32 10.02 -4.41
C SER A 129 -9.54 10.80 -4.93
N ILE A 130 -10.31 10.20 -5.84
CA ILE A 130 -11.54 10.81 -6.38
C ILE A 130 -12.60 10.96 -5.27
N ILE A 131 -12.79 9.92 -4.44
CA ILE A 131 -13.73 9.96 -3.32
C ILE A 131 -13.31 11.06 -2.33
N GLY A 132 -12.03 11.14 -1.98
CA GLY A 132 -11.51 12.19 -1.10
C GLY A 132 -11.77 13.60 -1.64
N MET A 133 -11.50 13.82 -2.92
CA MET A 133 -11.76 15.12 -3.57
C MET A 133 -13.24 15.49 -3.57
N THR A 134 -14.12 14.54 -3.89
CA THR A 134 -15.57 14.80 -3.90
C THR A 134 -16.13 15.11 -2.51
N VAL A 135 -15.59 14.47 -1.48
CA VAL A 135 -15.98 14.76 -0.08
C VAL A 135 -15.49 16.14 0.34
N MET A 136 -14.25 16.53 -0.02
CA MET A 136 -13.74 17.87 0.25
C MET A 136 -14.59 18.95 -0.42
N GLN A 137 -14.90 18.79 -1.70
CA GLN A 137 -15.74 19.76 -2.43
C GLN A 137 -17.13 19.95 -1.79
N LYS A 138 -17.70 18.90 -1.21
CA LYS A 138 -18.99 19.00 -0.51
C LYS A 138 -18.90 19.65 0.86
N LYS A 139 -17.72 19.63 1.50
CA LYS A 139 -17.51 20.30 2.79
C LYS A 139 -17.25 21.79 2.66
N ASP A 140 -16.68 22.22 1.53
CA ASP A 140 -16.39 23.63 1.24
C ASP A 140 -17.63 24.40 0.70
N LEU A 141 -18.73 23.73 0.46
CA LEU A 141 -20.03 24.29 0.10
C LEU A 141 -20.97 24.35 1.30
#